data_370f1b8ff26ac340b4906b209f390b02
#
_entry.id   370f1b8ff26ac340b4906b209f390b02
#
_cell.length_a   1.000
_cell.length_b   1.000
_cell.length_c   1.000
_cell.angle_alpha   90.00
_cell.angle_beta   90.00
_cell.angle_gamma   90.00
#
_symmetry.space_group_name_H-M   'P 1'
#
loop_
_entity.id
_entity.type
_entity.pdbx_description
1 polymer ?
#
loop_
_entity_poly.entity_id
_entity_poly.type
_entity_poly.pdbx_seq_one_letter_code
_entity_poly.pdbx_strand_id
1 'polypeptide(L)'
;MRLLLEQLENSLETGNYYISLFTALTLPDIAGAMDSENGLSTGAKFKAWYEEWARPRFAELLLETVPEQAREYVSQMENPLDGESCYLFRCSLLHQGRTVHPKNQYSRIIFIEPGSTTSVIHYGIMNDALCIDLESFCKEMIMGVKKWLDNVEDTELFKKNYENFVKRHPTGLSPFISGVPVIG
;
A
#
# COMPACT_ATOMS: atom_id res chain seq x y z
N MET A 1 4.58 -0.87 13.00
CA MET A 1 4.05 -1.24 11.68
C MET A 1 2.68 -1.93 11.78
N ARG A 2 2.51 -3.04 12.55
CA ARG A 2 1.24 -3.80 12.64
C ARG A 2 0.05 -2.92 13.05
N LEU A 3 0.20 -2.04 14.04
CA LEU A 3 -0.86 -1.08 14.43
C LEU A 3 -1.27 -0.13 13.30
N LEU A 4 -0.34 0.28 12.43
CA LEU A 4 -0.66 1.10 11.26
C LEU A 4 -1.54 0.33 10.27
N LEU A 5 -1.26 -0.97 10.06
CA LEU A 5 -2.09 -1.82 9.20
C LEU A 5 -3.48 -2.02 9.78
N GLU A 6 -3.60 -2.26 11.08
CA GLU A 6 -4.90 -2.36 11.77
C GLU A 6 -5.72 -1.07 11.62
N GLN A 7 -5.08 0.10 11.71
CA GLN A 7 -5.76 1.38 11.50
C GLN A 7 -6.18 1.59 10.04
N LEU A 8 -5.39 1.10 9.08
CA LEU A 8 -5.77 1.12 7.68
C LEU A 8 -6.98 0.21 7.41
N GLU A 9 -6.97 -1.02 7.94
CA GLU A 9 -8.09 -1.95 7.84
C GLU A 9 -9.36 -1.32 8.45
N ASN A 10 -9.27 -0.75 9.65
CA ASN A 10 -10.40 -0.07 10.29
C ASN A 10 -10.89 1.16 9.49
N SER A 11 -9.99 1.90 8.85
CA SER A 11 -10.38 3.05 8.02
C SER A 11 -11.21 2.63 6.80
N LEU A 12 -10.93 1.46 6.21
CA LEU A 12 -11.75 0.87 5.14
C LEU A 12 -13.13 0.48 5.66
N GLU A 13 -13.20 -0.25 6.76
CA GLU A 13 -14.46 -0.72 7.38
C GLU A 13 -15.37 0.44 7.78
N THR A 14 -14.79 1.57 8.19
CA THR A 14 -15.55 2.76 8.62
C THR A 14 -15.81 3.77 7.50
N GLY A 15 -15.49 3.45 6.24
CA GLY A 15 -15.75 4.31 5.09
C GLY A 15 -14.83 5.54 4.97
N ASN A 16 -13.69 5.55 5.67
CA ASN A 16 -12.72 6.64 5.59
C ASN A 16 -11.77 6.48 4.39
N TYR A 17 -12.32 6.39 3.19
CA TYR A 17 -11.65 5.95 1.97
C TYR A 17 -10.45 6.79 1.54
N TYR A 18 -10.48 8.13 1.74
CA TYR A 18 -9.31 8.98 1.48
C TYR A 18 -8.15 8.62 2.39
N ILE A 19 -8.43 8.39 3.69
CA ILE A 19 -7.41 8.00 4.67
C ILE A 19 -6.84 6.63 4.31
N SER A 20 -7.70 5.69 3.91
CA SER A 20 -7.29 4.35 3.48
C SER A 20 -6.34 4.43 2.29
N LEU A 21 -6.73 5.15 1.24
CA LEU A 21 -5.93 5.28 0.02
C LEU A 21 -4.57 5.96 0.30
N PHE A 22 -4.60 7.07 1.04
CA PHE A 22 -3.38 7.83 1.35
C PHE A 22 -2.42 7.01 2.20
N THR A 23 -2.93 6.32 3.21
CA THR A 23 -2.12 5.42 4.05
C THR A 23 -1.55 4.27 3.23
N ALA A 24 -2.36 3.57 2.43
CA ALA A 24 -1.90 2.48 1.59
C ALA A 24 -0.74 2.91 0.68
N LEU A 25 -0.85 4.08 0.04
CA LEU A 25 0.18 4.63 -0.85
C LEU A 25 1.47 5.07 -0.14
N THR A 26 1.48 5.22 1.20
CA THR A 26 2.71 5.50 1.95
C THR A 26 3.48 4.24 2.33
N LEU A 27 2.84 3.07 2.33
CA LEU A 27 3.44 1.82 2.81
C LEU A 27 4.75 1.44 2.10
N PRO A 28 4.86 1.54 0.74
CA PRO A 28 6.12 1.23 0.06
C PRO A 28 7.27 2.19 0.41
N ASP A 29 6.98 3.46 0.69
CA ASP A 29 8.01 4.41 1.15
C ASP A 29 8.52 4.04 2.54
N ILE A 30 7.61 3.71 3.46
CA ILE A 30 7.94 3.30 4.81
C ILE A 30 8.79 2.02 4.77
N ALA A 31 8.35 1.03 4.01
CA ALA A 31 9.08 -0.23 3.87
C ALA A 31 10.46 -0.02 3.23
N GLY A 32 10.54 0.77 2.14
CA GLY A 32 11.80 1.11 1.49
C GLY A 32 12.77 1.88 2.39
N ALA A 33 12.26 2.65 3.35
CA ALA A 33 13.09 3.29 4.38
C ALA A 33 13.62 2.27 5.39
N MET A 34 12.76 1.33 5.84
CA MET A 34 13.15 0.26 6.77
C MET A 34 14.22 -0.68 6.19
N ASP A 35 14.20 -0.93 4.87
CA ASP A 35 15.19 -1.74 4.15
C ASP A 35 16.47 -0.97 3.76
N SER A 36 16.64 0.25 4.25
CA SER A 36 17.73 1.11 3.82
C SER A 36 18.80 1.26 4.90
N GLU A 37 20.08 1.18 4.54
CA GLU A 37 21.18 1.40 5.47
C GLU A 37 21.13 2.77 6.16
N ASN A 38 20.67 3.80 5.43
CA ASN A 38 20.53 5.17 5.91
C ASN A 38 19.13 5.53 6.43
N GLY A 39 18.20 4.57 6.49
CA GLY A 39 16.81 4.80 6.94
C GLY A 39 15.96 5.67 6.01
N LEU A 40 16.37 5.88 4.74
CA LEU A 40 15.67 6.75 3.80
C LEU A 40 15.13 5.98 2.60
N SER A 41 13.88 6.27 2.23
CA SER A 41 13.27 5.79 0.99
C SER A 41 13.67 6.65 -0.20
N THR A 42 13.54 6.06 -1.38
CA THR A 42 13.69 6.74 -2.69
C THR A 42 12.62 6.20 -3.64
N GLY A 43 12.35 6.92 -4.74
CA GLY A 43 11.43 6.42 -5.77
C GLY A 43 11.82 5.05 -6.34
N ALA A 44 13.12 4.76 -6.42
CA ALA A 44 13.60 3.44 -6.85
C ALA A 44 13.23 2.33 -5.84
N LYS A 45 13.39 2.60 -4.54
CA LYS A 45 13.04 1.65 -3.47
C LYS A 45 11.54 1.45 -3.36
N PHE A 46 10.74 2.52 -3.49
CA PHE A 46 9.28 2.43 -3.57
C PHE A 46 8.87 1.45 -4.68
N LYS A 47 9.37 1.68 -5.90
CA LYS A 47 9.02 0.87 -7.06
C LYS A 47 9.43 -0.59 -6.90
N ALA A 48 10.67 -0.84 -6.47
CA ALA A 48 11.17 -2.19 -6.23
C ALA A 48 10.35 -2.93 -5.18
N TRP A 49 10.04 -2.27 -4.05
CA TRP A 49 9.23 -2.87 -3.01
C TRP A 49 7.81 -3.20 -3.50
N TYR A 50 7.18 -2.27 -4.24
CA TYR A 50 5.84 -2.48 -4.78
C TYR A 50 5.79 -3.67 -5.75
N GLU A 51 6.76 -3.76 -6.67
CA GLU A 51 6.87 -4.87 -7.63
C GLU A 51 7.05 -6.23 -6.95
N GLU A 52 7.85 -6.29 -5.90
CA GLU A 52 8.18 -7.52 -5.20
C GLU A 52 7.07 -7.97 -4.24
N TRP A 53 6.51 -7.03 -3.48
CA TRP A 53 5.66 -7.39 -2.35
C TRP A 53 4.17 -7.13 -2.57
N ALA A 54 3.77 -6.01 -3.18
CA ALA A 54 2.37 -5.66 -3.35
C ALA A 54 1.77 -6.17 -4.66
N ARG A 55 2.45 -5.90 -5.78
CA ARG A 55 1.95 -6.22 -7.12
C ARG A 55 1.54 -7.68 -7.32
N PRO A 56 2.29 -8.69 -6.83
CA PRO A 56 1.90 -10.09 -6.97
C PRO A 56 0.64 -10.49 -6.17
N ARG A 57 0.23 -9.69 -5.18
CA ARG A 57 -0.95 -10.01 -4.34
C ARG A 57 -2.25 -10.00 -5.13
N PHE A 58 -2.31 -9.26 -6.23
CA PHE A 58 -3.44 -9.28 -7.15
C PHE A 58 -3.83 -10.70 -7.57
N ALA A 59 -2.89 -11.46 -8.12
CA ALA A 59 -3.14 -12.83 -8.54
C ALA A 59 -3.51 -13.74 -7.35
N GLU A 60 -2.86 -13.55 -6.19
CA GLU A 60 -3.17 -14.33 -4.99
C GLU A 60 -4.61 -14.11 -4.50
N LEU A 61 -5.07 -12.85 -4.42
CA LEU A 61 -6.44 -12.54 -4.03
C LEU A 61 -7.47 -13.09 -5.02
N LEU A 62 -7.18 -13.03 -6.32
CA LEU A 62 -8.05 -13.63 -7.32
C LEU A 62 -8.14 -15.15 -7.18
N LEU A 63 -7.02 -15.83 -6.89
CA LEU A 63 -6.98 -17.27 -6.71
C LEU A 63 -7.84 -17.78 -5.55
N GLU A 64 -8.14 -16.93 -4.56
CA GLU A 64 -9.05 -17.27 -3.45
C GLU A 64 -10.52 -17.31 -3.90
N THR A 65 -10.87 -16.58 -4.96
CA THR A 65 -12.27 -16.37 -5.38
C THR A 65 -12.67 -17.13 -6.64
N VAL A 66 -11.69 -17.64 -7.42
CA VAL A 66 -11.96 -18.31 -8.69
C VAL A 66 -12.06 -19.83 -8.55
N PRO A 67 -12.88 -20.49 -9.40
CA PRO A 67 -12.97 -21.94 -9.42
C PRO A 67 -11.66 -22.57 -9.92
N GLU A 68 -11.45 -23.84 -9.57
CA GLU A 68 -10.23 -24.62 -9.89
C GLU A 68 -9.80 -24.51 -11.36
N GLN A 69 -10.79 -24.56 -12.28
CA GLN A 69 -10.55 -24.53 -13.73
C GLN A 69 -9.95 -23.20 -14.22
N ALA A 70 -10.13 -22.10 -13.48
CA ALA A 70 -9.61 -20.79 -13.83
C ALA A 70 -8.24 -20.47 -13.15
N ARG A 71 -7.80 -21.28 -12.20
CA ARG A 71 -6.61 -21.00 -11.38
C ARG A 71 -5.32 -20.88 -12.20
N GLU A 72 -5.13 -21.77 -13.19
CA GLU A 72 -3.94 -21.72 -14.07
C GLU A 72 -3.89 -20.39 -14.84
N TYR A 73 -5.02 -19.95 -15.38
CA TYR A 73 -5.12 -18.67 -16.09
C TYR A 73 -4.85 -17.50 -15.17
N VAL A 74 -5.48 -17.47 -13.99
CA VAL A 74 -5.33 -16.38 -13.01
C VAL A 74 -3.91 -16.30 -12.46
N SER A 75 -3.23 -17.43 -12.27
CA SER A 75 -1.84 -17.44 -11.78
C SER A 75 -0.84 -16.77 -12.75
N GLN A 76 -1.22 -16.64 -14.02
CA GLN A 76 -0.42 -15.99 -15.07
C GLN A 76 -0.83 -14.52 -15.30
N MET A 77 -1.90 -14.04 -14.62
CA MET A 77 -2.34 -12.66 -14.76
C MET A 77 -1.38 -11.72 -14.03
N GLU A 78 -0.96 -10.69 -14.74
CA GLU A 78 -0.17 -9.61 -14.15
C GLU A 78 -1.09 -8.45 -13.75
N ASN A 79 -0.79 -7.85 -12.59
CA ASN A 79 -1.39 -6.59 -12.19
C ASN A 79 -0.91 -5.48 -13.14
N PRO A 80 -1.80 -4.80 -13.88
CA PRO A 80 -1.40 -3.79 -14.86
C PRO A 80 -0.88 -2.49 -14.22
N LEU A 81 -1.13 -2.26 -12.93
CA LEU A 81 -0.51 -1.17 -12.19
C LEU A 81 0.91 -1.56 -11.82
N ASP A 82 1.88 -1.10 -12.59
CA ASP A 82 3.29 -1.31 -12.31
C ASP A 82 3.83 -0.31 -11.26
N GLY A 83 5.02 -0.59 -10.75
CA GLY A 83 5.65 0.25 -9.71
C GLY A 83 5.95 1.67 -10.18
N GLU A 84 6.21 1.90 -11.47
CA GLU A 84 6.38 3.24 -12.02
C GLU A 84 5.07 4.02 -11.98
N SER A 85 3.98 3.44 -12.50
CA SER A 85 2.66 4.07 -12.53
C SER A 85 2.11 4.31 -11.12
N CYS A 86 2.30 3.35 -10.20
CA CYS A 86 1.92 3.49 -8.79
C CYS A 86 2.69 4.63 -8.12
N TYR A 87 4.02 4.72 -8.33
CA TYR A 87 4.86 5.77 -7.78
C TYR A 87 4.48 7.16 -8.31
N LEU A 88 4.28 7.30 -9.62
CA LEU A 88 3.87 8.55 -10.25
C LEU A 88 2.49 9.01 -9.73
N PHE A 89 1.55 8.07 -9.59
CA PHE A 89 0.25 8.35 -8.99
C PHE A 89 0.38 8.82 -7.53
N ARG A 90 1.15 8.08 -6.71
CA ARG A 90 1.45 8.46 -5.32
C ARG A 90 2.02 9.87 -5.23
N CYS A 91 2.98 10.22 -6.09
CA CYS A 91 3.55 11.57 -6.10
C CYS A 91 2.52 12.66 -6.43
N SER A 92 1.67 12.41 -7.43
CA SER A 92 0.61 13.35 -7.78
C SER A 92 -0.43 13.50 -6.69
N LEU A 93 -0.87 12.39 -6.11
CA LEU A 93 -1.94 12.40 -5.12
C LEU A 93 -1.47 13.00 -3.80
N LEU A 94 -0.39 12.48 -3.21
CA LEU A 94 0.05 12.89 -1.87
C LEU A 94 0.68 14.27 -1.82
N HIS A 95 1.33 14.74 -2.90
CA HIS A 95 1.96 16.05 -2.91
C HIS A 95 1.13 17.15 -3.56
N GLN A 96 0.16 16.80 -4.43
CA GLN A 96 -0.55 17.78 -5.24
C GLN A 96 -2.08 17.63 -5.20
N GLY A 97 -2.60 16.55 -4.55
CA GLY A 97 -4.04 16.24 -4.56
C GLY A 97 -4.59 15.91 -5.96
N ARG A 98 -3.75 15.40 -6.88
CA ARG A 98 -4.12 15.13 -8.26
C ARG A 98 -4.15 13.63 -8.54
N THR A 99 -5.10 13.21 -9.38
CA THR A 99 -5.23 11.82 -9.87
C THR A 99 -4.58 11.62 -11.24
N VAL A 100 -3.87 12.62 -11.74
CA VAL A 100 -3.24 12.66 -13.07
C VAL A 100 -1.76 13.00 -12.93
N HIS A 101 -0.91 12.26 -13.63
CA HIS A 101 0.52 12.58 -13.76
C HIS A 101 0.93 12.53 -15.22
N PRO A 102 1.61 13.58 -15.77
CA PRO A 102 1.88 13.69 -17.22
C PRO A 102 2.79 12.59 -17.78
N LYS A 103 3.52 11.88 -16.92
CA LYS A 103 4.40 10.75 -17.30
C LYS A 103 3.76 9.38 -17.05
N ASN A 104 2.54 9.31 -16.48
CA ASN A 104 1.88 8.04 -16.27
C ASN A 104 1.35 7.49 -17.60
N GLN A 105 1.39 6.17 -17.76
CA GLN A 105 0.86 5.50 -18.97
C GLN A 105 -0.67 5.59 -19.05
N TYR A 106 -1.35 5.79 -17.94
CA TYR A 106 -2.79 5.98 -17.88
C TYR A 106 -3.13 7.45 -17.86
N SER A 107 -4.17 7.86 -18.61
CA SER A 107 -4.68 9.24 -18.59
C SER A 107 -5.11 9.64 -17.18
N ARG A 108 -5.62 8.68 -16.39
CA ARG A 108 -6.03 8.86 -15.01
C ARG A 108 -6.04 7.51 -14.27
N ILE A 109 -5.81 7.54 -12.96
CA ILE A 109 -6.10 6.42 -12.07
C ILE A 109 -7.32 6.80 -11.22
N ILE A 110 -8.33 5.93 -11.19
CA ILE A 110 -9.63 6.13 -10.51
C ILE A 110 -9.82 5.00 -9.52
N PHE A 111 -10.10 5.32 -8.27
CA PHE A 111 -10.47 4.34 -7.26
C PHE A 111 -11.98 4.29 -7.10
N ILE A 112 -12.52 3.08 -7.17
CA ILE A 112 -13.93 2.77 -7.01
C ILE A 112 -14.18 2.44 -5.54
N GLU A 113 -15.14 3.12 -4.94
CA GLU A 113 -15.49 2.89 -3.53
C GLU A 113 -16.12 1.50 -3.33
N PRO A 114 -15.83 0.83 -2.21
CA PRO A 114 -16.40 -0.46 -1.89
C PRO A 114 -17.95 -0.46 -1.94
N GLY A 115 -18.53 -1.48 -2.55
CA GLY A 115 -19.97 -1.64 -2.63
C GLY A 115 -20.72 -0.68 -3.58
N SER A 116 -20.01 0.19 -4.32
CA SER A 116 -20.63 1.13 -5.26
C SER A 116 -21.07 0.49 -6.58
N THR A 117 -20.63 -0.72 -6.87
CA THR A 117 -20.95 -1.49 -8.09
C THR A 117 -21.42 -2.90 -7.75
N THR A 118 -22.23 -3.50 -8.64
CA THR A 118 -22.72 -4.88 -8.48
C THR A 118 -21.66 -5.95 -8.76
N SER A 119 -20.59 -5.57 -9.44
CA SER A 119 -19.43 -6.42 -9.75
C SER A 119 -18.17 -5.66 -9.45
N VAL A 120 -17.17 -6.31 -8.89
CA VAL A 120 -15.87 -5.69 -8.62
C VAL A 120 -15.21 -5.33 -9.95
N ILE A 121 -14.85 -4.05 -10.10
CA ILE A 121 -14.05 -3.54 -11.21
C ILE A 121 -12.66 -3.23 -10.65
N HIS A 122 -11.72 -4.13 -10.90
CA HIS A 122 -10.37 -4.02 -10.38
C HIS A 122 -9.36 -4.15 -11.50
N TYR A 123 -8.56 -3.10 -11.70
CA TYR A 123 -7.62 -2.94 -12.81
C TYR A 123 -8.26 -2.96 -14.22
N GLY A 124 -9.51 -2.56 -14.32
CA GLY A 124 -10.20 -2.38 -15.60
C GLY A 124 -9.80 -1.07 -16.28
N ILE A 125 -9.60 -1.09 -17.60
CA ILE A 125 -9.31 0.12 -18.38
C ILE A 125 -10.60 0.64 -18.99
N MET A 126 -10.96 1.89 -18.68
CA MET A 126 -12.14 2.58 -19.21
C MET A 126 -11.73 3.96 -19.74
N ASN A 127 -11.90 4.21 -21.05
CA ASN A 127 -11.53 5.47 -21.68
C ASN A 127 -10.11 5.94 -21.29
N ASP A 128 -9.11 5.06 -21.41
CA ASP A 128 -7.70 5.27 -21.05
C ASP A 128 -7.44 5.55 -19.56
N ALA A 129 -8.46 5.45 -18.71
CA ALA A 129 -8.31 5.49 -17.26
C ALA A 129 -8.20 4.08 -16.69
N LEU A 130 -7.30 3.87 -15.74
CA LEU A 130 -7.21 2.65 -14.94
C LEU A 130 -8.17 2.76 -13.76
N CYS A 131 -9.19 1.88 -13.73
CA CYS A 131 -10.18 1.79 -12.67
C CYS A 131 -9.79 0.68 -11.69
N ILE A 132 -9.68 1.02 -10.42
CA ILE A 132 -9.17 0.15 -9.35
C ILE A 132 -10.20 0.09 -8.22
N ASP A 133 -10.59 -1.11 -7.81
CA ASP A 133 -11.35 -1.28 -6.58
C ASP A 133 -10.48 -0.91 -5.37
N LEU A 134 -10.94 0.03 -4.56
CA LEU A 134 -10.16 0.59 -3.46
C LEU A 134 -9.86 -0.45 -2.38
N GLU A 135 -10.85 -1.28 -2.05
CA GLU A 135 -10.70 -2.29 -1.00
C GLU A 135 -9.68 -3.35 -1.41
N SER A 136 -9.76 -3.84 -2.65
CA SER A 136 -8.83 -4.81 -3.20
C SER A 136 -7.39 -4.26 -3.22
N PHE A 137 -7.21 -3.04 -3.70
CA PHE A 137 -5.90 -2.38 -3.69
C PHE A 137 -5.31 -2.26 -2.28
N CYS A 138 -6.09 -1.81 -1.31
CA CYS A 138 -5.63 -1.71 0.07
C CYS A 138 -5.29 -3.09 0.66
N LYS A 139 -6.07 -4.13 0.35
CA LYS A 139 -5.76 -5.51 0.75
C LYS A 139 -4.45 -6.01 0.15
N GLU A 140 -4.19 -5.75 -1.14
CA GLU A 140 -2.92 -6.08 -1.79
C GLU A 140 -1.73 -5.42 -1.07
N MET A 141 -1.85 -4.14 -0.75
CA MET A 141 -0.82 -3.39 -0.03
C MET A 141 -0.59 -3.94 1.38
N ILE A 142 -1.66 -4.23 2.13
CA ILE A 142 -1.60 -4.81 3.47
C ILE A 142 -0.94 -6.21 3.44
N MET A 143 -1.37 -7.07 2.50
CA MET A 143 -0.77 -8.39 2.33
C MET A 143 0.71 -8.30 1.95
N GLY A 144 1.05 -7.38 1.05
CA GLY A 144 2.44 -7.10 0.69
C GLY A 144 3.28 -6.74 1.91
N VAL A 145 2.80 -5.82 2.75
CA VAL A 145 3.51 -5.44 4.00
C VAL A 145 3.60 -6.60 4.99
N LYS A 146 2.54 -7.38 5.17
CA LYS A 146 2.56 -8.54 6.08
C LYS A 146 3.62 -9.55 5.65
N LYS A 147 3.65 -9.91 4.35
CA LYS A 147 4.67 -10.84 3.82
C LYS A 147 6.09 -10.28 3.90
N TRP A 148 6.26 -9.00 3.60
CA TRP A 148 7.55 -8.33 3.73
C TRP A 148 8.02 -8.35 5.19
N LEU A 149 7.17 -8.00 6.16
CA LEU A 149 7.50 -8.04 7.58
C LEU A 149 7.97 -9.42 8.02
N ASP A 150 7.28 -10.49 7.60
CA ASP A 150 7.65 -11.87 7.95
C ASP A 150 9.07 -12.24 7.47
N ASN A 151 9.60 -11.53 6.47
CA ASN A 151 10.96 -11.74 5.96
C ASN A 151 12.01 -10.83 6.62
N VAL A 152 11.63 -9.64 7.10
CA VAL A 152 12.62 -8.64 7.52
C VAL A 152 12.57 -8.27 8.99
N GLU A 153 11.47 -8.52 9.71
CA GLU A 153 11.27 -8.01 11.08
C GLU A 153 12.33 -8.51 12.09
N ASP A 154 12.98 -9.65 11.81
CA ASP A 154 14.06 -10.18 12.63
C ASP A 154 15.47 -9.70 12.24
N THR A 155 15.61 -9.00 11.11
CA THR A 155 16.92 -8.49 10.66
C THR A 155 17.40 -7.32 11.51
N GLU A 156 18.71 -7.22 11.69
CA GLU A 156 19.32 -6.12 12.44
C GLU A 156 19.09 -4.77 11.77
N LEU A 157 19.03 -4.73 10.43
CA LEU A 157 18.77 -3.51 9.69
C LEU A 157 17.34 -2.99 9.96
N PHE A 158 16.34 -3.87 9.89
CA PHE A 158 14.96 -3.51 10.20
C PHE A 158 14.83 -3.02 11.64
N LYS A 159 15.37 -3.75 12.62
CA LYS A 159 15.32 -3.39 14.05
C LYS A 159 15.91 -2.00 14.29
N LYS A 160 17.10 -1.74 13.72
CA LYS A 160 17.75 -0.44 13.80
C LYS A 160 16.89 0.70 13.25
N ASN A 161 16.32 0.51 12.05
CA ASN A 161 15.48 1.54 11.42
C ASN A 161 14.14 1.70 12.14
N TYR A 162 13.58 0.60 12.65
CA TYR A 162 12.31 0.60 13.39
C TYR A 162 12.39 1.31 14.75
N GLU A 163 13.58 1.51 15.34
CA GLU A 163 13.75 2.34 16.52
C GLU A 163 13.25 3.77 16.29
N ASN A 164 13.45 4.30 15.08
CA ASN A 164 13.03 5.64 14.67
C ASN A 164 11.66 5.67 14.00
N PHE A 165 10.97 4.54 13.93
CA PHE A 165 9.62 4.50 13.36
C PHE A 165 8.64 5.18 14.30
N VAL A 166 7.76 6.02 13.74
CA VAL A 166 6.69 6.69 14.49
C VAL A 166 5.81 5.68 15.22
N LYS A 167 5.65 5.86 16.54
CA LYS A 167 4.92 4.94 17.41
C LYS A 167 3.96 5.68 18.32
N ARG A 168 2.94 4.98 18.79
CA ARG A 168 2.08 5.49 19.86
C ARG A 168 2.70 5.12 21.21
N HIS A 169 2.90 6.12 22.05
CA HIS A 169 3.43 5.98 23.41
C HIS A 169 2.31 6.32 24.42
N PRO A 170 1.63 5.31 25.02
CA PRO A 170 0.45 5.52 25.86
C PRO A 170 0.70 6.34 27.12
N THR A 171 1.93 6.31 27.64
CA THR A 171 2.33 6.98 28.89
C THR A 171 3.28 8.15 28.68
N GLY A 172 3.49 8.56 27.43
CA GLY A 172 4.43 9.60 27.04
C GLY A 172 5.73 9.08 26.48
N LEU A 173 6.58 9.99 26.01
CA LEU A 173 7.88 9.74 25.41
C LEU A 173 8.98 10.45 26.21
N SER A 174 9.65 9.70 27.09
CA SER A 174 10.75 10.23 27.89
C SER A 174 11.98 10.52 27.00
N PRO A 175 12.77 11.62 27.26
CA PRO A 175 12.63 12.57 28.35
C PRO A 175 11.70 13.77 28.05
N PHE A 176 11.02 13.78 26.89
CA PHE A 176 10.32 14.96 26.37
C PHE A 176 8.98 15.22 27.07
N ILE A 177 8.15 14.19 27.24
CA ILE A 177 6.83 14.31 27.85
C ILE A 177 6.42 13.00 28.53
N SER A 178 5.76 13.08 29.70
CA SER A 178 5.27 11.93 30.44
C SER A 178 3.83 12.13 30.92
N GLY A 179 3.12 11.02 31.19
CA GLY A 179 1.78 11.01 31.74
C GLY A 179 0.64 11.28 30.75
N VAL A 180 0.93 11.49 29.48
CA VAL A 180 -0.07 11.67 28.41
C VAL A 180 0.27 10.82 27.20
N PRO A 181 -0.73 10.25 26.50
CA PRO A 181 -0.49 9.51 25.25
C PRO A 181 0.03 10.45 24.15
N VAL A 182 1.07 10.03 23.43
CA VAL A 182 1.65 10.77 22.30
C VAL A 182 1.96 9.85 21.13
N ILE A 183 2.14 10.45 19.95
CA ILE A 183 2.66 9.81 18.74
C ILE A 183 4.01 10.47 18.46
N GLY A 184 5.08 9.67 18.38
CA GLY A 184 6.43 10.18 18.14
C GLY A 184 7.40 9.07 17.75
#